data_695022688e8d356c02faa863f2207ddf
#
_entry.id   695022688e8d356c02faa863f2207ddf
#
_cell.length_a   1.000
_cell.length_b   1.000
_cell.length_c   1.000
_cell.angle_alpha   90.00
_cell.angle_beta   90.00
_cell.angle_gamma   90.00
#
_symmetry.space_group_name_H-M   'P 1'
#
loop_
_entity.id
_entity.type
_entity.pdbx_description
1 polymer ?
#
loop_
_entity_poly.entity_id
_entity_poly.type
_entity_poly.pdbx_seq_one_letter_code
_entity_poly.pdbx_strand_id
1 'polypeptide(L)'
;SPNNFCIKAFTSNAKEADTNVPIESIHVNKDTMSLTEGESATLTATISPSNTTLDKTVKWSSSNTAVASVDSAGKVTAKKAGTAVITATSSNGKSASCTVTVKQKDTYTGLRDVNGTLTYFTNGQADKTYTGFVSYARNNYYVINGVVDTSYTNVTYDGKDWLYVENGKVRYDYTGIRPNENGWWRIENGKVNFDYTGVAENENGWWRIEGGKVNFDYNGIAENENGWWKIEGGKVNFDYTGVAENENGWWRIEGGKVNFDYYGVAENEN
;
A
#
# COMPACT_ATOMS: atom_id res chain seq x y z
N SER A 1 104.47 47.24 -6.96
CA SER A 1 103.16 47.68 -6.37
C SER A 1 102.06 46.68 -6.68
N PRO A 2 101.38 46.14 -5.74
CA PRO A 2 100.18 45.33 -5.98
C PRO A 2 98.92 46.18 -5.97
N ASN A 3 98.15 46.13 -7.03
CA ASN A 3 96.83 46.72 -7.13
C ASN A 3 95.84 45.96 -6.26
N ASN A 4 95.35 46.60 -5.20
CA ASN A 4 94.33 46.14 -4.34
C ASN A 4 92.96 46.42 -5.00
N PHE A 5 92.32 45.40 -5.58
CA PHE A 5 90.96 45.51 -6.14
C PHE A 5 89.91 45.17 -5.04
N CYS A 6 89.32 46.22 -4.50
CA CYS A 6 88.24 46.06 -3.53
C CYS A 6 86.95 45.82 -4.26
N ILE A 7 86.48 44.56 -4.23
CA ILE A 7 85.15 44.21 -4.72
C ILE A 7 84.17 44.54 -3.58
N LYS A 8 83.38 45.62 -3.77
CA LYS A 8 82.18 45.84 -2.98
C LYS A 8 81.11 44.84 -3.39
N ALA A 9 80.85 43.87 -2.53
CA ALA A 9 79.71 43.05 -2.68
C ALA A 9 78.44 43.90 -2.41
N PHE A 10 77.70 44.16 -3.48
CA PHE A 10 76.33 44.66 -3.35
C PHE A 10 75.46 43.50 -2.88
N THR A 11 75.11 43.43 -1.58
CA THR A 11 74.03 42.68 -1.12
C THR A 11 72.76 43.40 -1.57
N SER A 12 72.15 42.98 -2.64
CA SER A 12 70.77 43.35 -2.95
C SER A 12 69.88 42.79 -1.84
N ASN A 13 69.37 43.66 -0.97
CA ASN A 13 68.19 43.35 -0.19
C ASN A 13 67.06 43.12 -1.21
N ALA A 14 66.97 41.89 -1.78
CA ALA A 14 65.75 41.44 -2.36
C ALA A 14 64.74 41.42 -1.22
N LYS A 15 63.84 42.39 -1.19
CA LYS A 15 62.65 42.36 -0.38
C LYS A 15 62.00 40.98 -0.63
N GLU A 16 62.03 40.07 0.32
CA GLU A 16 61.30 38.81 0.21
C GLU A 16 59.92 39.16 -0.29
N ALA A 17 59.56 38.67 -1.45
CA ALA A 17 58.24 38.88 -1.99
C ALA A 17 57.29 38.34 -0.94
N ASP A 18 56.37 39.16 -0.46
CA ASP A 18 55.30 38.73 0.45
C ASP A 18 54.56 37.57 -0.23
N THR A 19 54.86 36.34 0.20
CA THR A 19 54.33 35.13 -0.41
C THR A 19 52.95 34.81 0.18
N ASN A 20 52.35 35.77 0.92
CA ASN A 20 51.02 35.60 1.50
C ASN A 20 49.97 35.67 0.39
N VAL A 21 49.43 34.52 0.00
CA VAL A 21 48.36 34.42 -1.00
C VAL A 21 47.03 34.30 -0.22
N PRO A 22 46.22 35.36 -0.21
CA PRO A 22 44.97 35.36 0.54
C PRO A 22 43.88 34.47 -0.13
N ILE A 23 42.87 34.06 0.62
CA ILE A 23 41.64 33.47 0.08
C ILE A 23 40.82 34.61 -0.53
N GLU A 24 40.55 34.53 -1.84
CA GLU A 24 39.76 35.52 -2.56
C GLU A 24 38.27 35.18 -2.54
N SER A 25 37.95 33.88 -2.68
CA SER A 25 36.57 33.38 -2.67
C SER A 25 36.48 31.96 -2.13
N ILE A 26 35.25 31.58 -1.71
CA ILE A 26 34.82 30.23 -1.39
C ILE A 26 33.56 29.94 -2.18
N HIS A 27 33.39 28.73 -2.67
CA HIS A 27 32.22 28.26 -3.39
C HIS A 27 31.72 26.95 -2.77
N VAL A 28 30.40 26.75 -2.73
CA VAL A 28 29.78 25.47 -2.42
C VAL A 28 29.30 24.81 -3.69
N ASN A 29 29.31 23.49 -3.73
CA ASN A 29 28.96 22.71 -4.92
C ASN A 29 27.48 22.75 -5.31
N LYS A 30 26.62 23.35 -4.48
CA LYS A 30 25.19 23.55 -4.73
C LYS A 30 24.70 24.83 -4.07
N ASP A 31 23.91 25.62 -4.78
CA ASP A 31 23.27 26.82 -4.26
C ASP A 31 21.95 26.50 -3.58
N THR A 32 21.32 25.40 -4.01
CA THR A 32 20.07 24.88 -3.42
C THR A 32 20.11 23.37 -3.28
N MET A 33 19.38 22.83 -2.28
CA MET A 33 19.24 21.40 -2.01
C MET A 33 17.84 21.11 -1.47
N SER A 34 17.25 20.02 -1.94
CA SER A 34 15.99 19.51 -1.38
C SER A 34 16.25 18.14 -0.75
N LEU A 35 15.84 17.98 0.51
CA LEU A 35 15.93 16.73 1.29
C LEU A 35 14.58 16.44 1.93
N THR A 36 14.34 15.18 2.24
CA THR A 36 13.21 14.76 3.07
C THR A 36 13.66 14.57 4.52
N GLU A 37 12.79 14.77 5.48
CA GLU A 37 13.09 14.51 6.90
C GLU A 37 13.78 13.14 7.09
N GLY A 38 14.92 13.15 7.80
CA GLY A 38 15.78 11.99 8.04
C GLY A 38 16.83 11.73 6.97
N GLU A 39 16.78 12.39 5.81
CA GLU A 39 17.82 12.28 4.78
C GLU A 39 19.06 13.11 5.12
N SER A 40 20.18 12.74 4.52
CA SER A 40 21.44 13.48 4.60
C SER A 40 22.11 13.57 3.25
N ALA A 41 22.81 14.69 3.02
CA ALA A 41 23.65 14.89 1.83
C ALA A 41 24.87 15.71 2.21
N THR A 42 25.95 15.60 1.44
CA THR A 42 27.19 16.34 1.71
C THR A 42 27.32 17.53 0.75
N LEU A 43 27.59 18.71 1.31
CA LEU A 43 28.07 19.88 0.62
C LEU A 43 29.58 19.88 0.65
N THR A 44 30.19 20.29 -0.45
CA THR A 44 31.64 20.51 -0.55
C THR A 44 31.91 21.99 -0.79
N ALA A 45 32.94 22.52 -0.14
CA ALA A 45 33.37 23.89 -0.34
C ALA A 45 34.73 23.90 -1.02
N THR A 46 34.89 24.78 -2.00
CA THR A 46 36.12 24.98 -2.74
C THR A 46 36.64 26.40 -2.49
N ILE A 47 37.90 26.52 -2.10
CA ILE A 47 38.58 27.79 -1.83
C ILE A 47 39.39 28.19 -3.06
N SER A 48 39.35 29.46 -3.42
CA SER A 48 40.14 30.06 -4.52
C SER A 48 40.95 31.24 -3.98
N PRO A 49 42.21 31.37 -4.43
CA PRO A 49 42.97 30.42 -5.26
C PRO A 49 43.39 29.17 -4.45
N SER A 50 43.59 28.04 -5.15
CA SER A 50 43.94 26.75 -4.51
C SER A 50 45.34 26.75 -3.87
N ASN A 51 46.24 27.67 -4.28
CA ASN A 51 47.60 27.87 -3.77
C ASN A 51 47.64 28.87 -2.61
N THR A 52 46.50 29.24 -2.02
CA THR A 52 46.46 30.10 -0.83
C THR A 52 47.39 29.58 0.28
N THR A 53 48.06 30.50 0.97
CA THR A 53 48.94 30.22 2.11
C THR A 53 48.20 30.26 3.45
N LEU A 54 46.91 30.69 3.43
CA LEU A 54 46.04 30.68 4.60
C LEU A 54 45.52 29.31 4.91
N ASP A 55 45.08 29.12 6.14
CA ASP A 55 44.37 27.90 6.58
C ASP A 55 43.13 27.65 5.71
N LYS A 56 43.08 26.48 5.11
CA LYS A 56 41.99 26.04 4.23
C LYS A 56 40.81 25.39 4.97
N THR A 57 40.86 25.41 6.27
CA THR A 57 39.72 24.88 7.09
C THR A 57 38.49 25.70 6.81
N VAL A 58 37.40 25.00 6.52
CA VAL A 58 36.08 25.59 6.30
C VAL A 58 35.22 25.37 7.51
N LYS A 59 34.66 26.46 8.05
CA LYS A 59 33.66 26.39 9.13
C LYS A 59 32.27 26.37 8.55
N TRP A 60 31.52 25.33 8.87
CA TRP A 60 30.12 25.18 8.49
C TRP A 60 29.16 25.67 9.57
N SER A 61 28.06 26.27 9.15
CA SER A 61 26.99 26.73 10.05
C SER A 61 25.62 26.58 9.39
N SER A 62 24.58 26.48 10.20
CA SER A 62 23.18 26.45 9.74
C SER A 62 22.42 27.60 10.37
N SER A 63 21.60 28.28 9.58
CA SER A 63 20.70 29.34 10.08
C SER A 63 19.56 28.80 10.96
N ASN A 64 19.22 27.50 10.81
CA ASN A 64 18.20 26.84 11.61
C ASN A 64 18.53 25.34 11.78
N THR A 65 19.22 25.02 12.88
CA THR A 65 19.64 23.65 13.20
C THR A 65 18.49 22.71 13.58
N ALA A 66 17.29 23.24 13.83
CA ALA A 66 16.08 22.44 14.05
C ALA A 66 15.51 21.92 12.72
N VAL A 67 15.72 22.65 11.62
CA VAL A 67 15.31 22.23 10.26
C VAL A 67 16.39 21.37 9.63
N ALA A 68 17.63 21.87 9.55
CA ALA A 68 18.76 21.13 9.01
C ALA A 68 20.03 21.47 9.80
N SER A 69 20.80 20.47 10.19
CA SER A 69 22.12 20.63 10.80
C SER A 69 23.22 20.29 9.80
N VAL A 70 24.42 20.85 10.00
CA VAL A 70 25.62 20.52 9.22
C VAL A 70 26.76 20.20 10.18
N ASP A 71 27.57 19.20 9.86
CA ASP A 71 28.78 18.86 10.61
C ASP A 71 30.06 19.52 10.00
N SER A 72 31.20 19.30 10.63
CA SER A 72 32.48 19.85 10.19
C SER A 72 32.96 19.34 8.83
N ALA A 73 32.42 18.20 8.35
CA ALA A 73 32.71 17.61 7.05
C ALA A 73 31.75 18.09 5.94
N GLY A 74 30.81 19.00 6.25
CA GLY A 74 29.81 19.49 5.32
C GLY A 74 28.62 18.55 5.11
N LYS A 75 28.47 17.49 5.93
CA LYS A 75 27.30 16.62 5.87
C LYS A 75 26.09 17.33 6.50
N VAL A 76 25.11 17.59 5.65
CA VAL A 76 23.82 18.18 6.02
C VAL A 76 22.85 17.07 6.39
N THR A 77 22.20 17.20 7.55
CA THR A 77 21.14 16.27 8.00
C THR A 77 19.82 17.02 8.13
N ALA A 78 18.82 16.57 7.37
CA ALA A 78 17.46 17.10 7.41
C ALA A 78 16.70 16.55 8.62
N LYS A 79 16.15 17.45 9.48
CA LYS A 79 15.51 17.07 10.73
C LYS A 79 14.01 17.30 10.73
N LYS A 80 13.56 18.45 10.23
CA LYS A 80 12.16 18.85 10.23
C LYS A 80 11.84 19.69 9.01
N ALA A 81 10.64 19.54 8.47
CA ALA A 81 10.18 20.33 7.33
C ALA A 81 10.34 21.83 7.55
N GLY A 82 10.85 22.51 6.50
CA GLY A 82 11.15 23.94 6.52
C GLY A 82 12.32 24.28 5.64
N THR A 83 12.89 25.50 5.83
CA THR A 83 14.04 25.97 5.09
C THR A 83 15.15 26.40 6.04
N ALA A 84 16.39 26.05 5.73
CA ALA A 84 17.60 26.50 6.42
C ALA A 84 18.66 26.88 5.38
N VAL A 85 19.49 27.87 5.72
CA VAL A 85 20.66 28.25 4.92
C VAL A 85 21.90 27.65 5.58
N ILE A 86 22.63 26.82 4.84
CA ILE A 86 23.91 26.26 5.25
C ILE A 86 25.02 27.13 4.66
N THR A 87 25.88 27.63 5.54
CA THR A 87 26.97 28.55 5.15
C THR A 87 28.33 27.92 5.42
N ALA A 88 29.19 27.96 4.44
CA ALA A 88 30.63 27.67 4.50
C ALA A 88 31.39 28.95 4.66
N THR A 89 32.30 29.08 5.65
CA THR A 89 33.09 30.25 5.93
C THR A 89 34.57 29.86 5.99
N SER A 90 35.42 30.57 5.24
CA SER A 90 36.87 30.39 5.26
C SER A 90 37.51 31.07 6.46
N SER A 91 38.81 30.80 6.69
CA SER A 91 39.61 31.38 7.78
C SER A 91 39.68 32.91 7.77
N ASN A 92 39.60 33.54 6.61
CA ASN A 92 39.59 35.00 6.44
C ASN A 92 38.20 35.61 6.25
N GLY A 93 37.11 34.85 6.51
CA GLY A 93 35.75 35.37 6.56
C GLY A 93 34.99 35.39 5.24
N LYS A 94 35.57 34.87 4.11
CA LYS A 94 34.80 34.66 2.88
C LYS A 94 33.77 33.58 3.08
N SER A 95 32.58 33.76 2.51
CA SER A 95 31.49 32.81 2.72
C SER A 95 30.73 32.48 1.44
N ALA A 96 30.18 31.28 1.38
CA ALA A 96 29.22 30.80 0.37
C ALA A 96 28.12 30.00 1.06
N SER A 97 26.94 29.97 0.47
CA SER A 97 25.79 29.33 1.13
C SER A 97 24.98 28.47 0.15
N CYS A 98 24.27 27.49 0.74
CA CYS A 98 23.30 26.65 0.10
C CYS A 98 21.97 26.76 0.85
N THR A 99 20.88 27.04 0.11
CA THR A 99 19.53 26.99 0.67
C THR A 99 19.01 25.55 0.68
N VAL A 100 18.76 25.02 1.86
CA VAL A 100 18.24 23.65 2.07
C VAL A 100 16.75 23.71 2.37
N THR A 101 15.94 23.10 1.52
CA THR A 101 14.52 22.90 1.75
C THR A 101 14.29 21.47 2.22
N VAL A 102 13.77 21.30 3.42
CA VAL A 102 13.40 20.00 3.98
C VAL A 102 11.91 19.78 3.80
N LYS A 103 11.55 18.66 3.14
CA LYS A 103 10.16 18.22 2.96
C LYS A 103 9.78 17.29 4.11
N GLN A 104 8.52 17.35 4.51
CA GLN A 104 7.97 16.39 5.46
C GLN A 104 8.04 14.98 4.89
N LYS A 105 8.43 14.02 5.74
CA LYS A 105 8.37 12.60 5.39
C LYS A 105 6.92 12.14 5.34
N ASP A 106 6.53 11.53 4.24
CA ASP A 106 5.23 10.87 4.14
C ASP A 106 5.28 9.56 4.94
N THR A 107 4.44 9.44 5.96
CA THR A 107 4.33 8.25 6.82
C THR A 107 2.99 7.55 6.65
N TYR A 108 2.19 7.96 5.68
CA TYR A 108 0.88 7.39 5.46
C TYR A 108 0.95 5.89 5.12
N THR A 109 0.08 5.11 5.75
CA THR A 109 -0.14 3.69 5.43
C THR A 109 -1.63 3.48 5.17
N GLY A 110 -1.95 2.87 4.05
CA GLY A 110 -3.32 2.63 3.61
C GLY A 110 -3.52 2.89 2.11
N LEU A 111 -4.78 2.94 1.67
CA LEU A 111 -5.12 3.18 0.28
C LEU A 111 -5.12 4.68 -0.06
N ARG A 112 -4.60 5.02 -1.25
CA ARG A 112 -4.76 6.32 -1.92
C ARG A 112 -5.22 6.10 -3.35
N ASP A 113 -6.04 7.02 -3.83
CA ASP A 113 -6.33 7.10 -5.26
C ASP A 113 -5.14 7.73 -5.98
N VAL A 114 -4.58 6.97 -6.92
CA VAL A 114 -3.50 7.42 -7.80
C VAL A 114 -4.02 7.32 -9.23
N ASN A 115 -4.45 8.44 -9.78
CA ASN A 115 -4.99 8.53 -11.14
C ASN A 115 -6.14 7.54 -11.42
N GLY A 116 -7.09 7.41 -10.48
CA GLY A 116 -8.24 6.51 -10.58
C GLY A 116 -7.97 5.07 -10.15
N THR A 117 -6.77 4.75 -9.67
CA THR A 117 -6.40 3.43 -9.15
C THR A 117 -6.15 3.51 -7.66
N LEU A 118 -6.90 2.76 -6.86
CA LEU A 118 -6.66 2.64 -5.43
C LEU A 118 -5.40 1.80 -5.19
N THR A 119 -4.34 2.49 -4.74
CA THR A 119 -3.01 1.92 -4.51
C THR A 119 -2.71 1.93 -3.01
N TYR A 120 -2.15 0.83 -2.51
CA TYR A 120 -1.74 0.70 -1.12
C TYR A 120 -0.33 1.27 -0.89
N PHE A 121 -0.21 2.03 0.18
CA PHE A 121 1.03 2.67 0.61
C PHE A 121 1.43 2.17 1.99
N THR A 122 2.72 2.01 2.18
CA THR A 122 3.35 1.79 3.49
C THR A 122 4.39 2.87 3.71
N ASN A 123 4.24 3.66 4.79
CA ASN A 123 5.14 4.78 5.09
C ASN A 123 5.37 5.72 3.89
N GLY A 124 4.29 6.07 3.19
CA GLY A 124 4.32 7.00 2.06
C GLY A 124 4.88 6.44 0.75
N GLN A 125 5.26 5.18 0.72
CA GLN A 125 5.74 4.49 -0.49
C GLN A 125 4.68 3.50 -0.97
N ALA A 126 4.46 3.42 -2.29
CA ALA A 126 3.59 2.41 -2.87
C ALA A 126 4.15 1.02 -2.59
N ASP A 127 3.35 0.18 -1.92
CA ASP A 127 3.74 -1.16 -1.49
C ASP A 127 3.11 -2.19 -2.41
N LYS A 128 3.86 -2.63 -3.40
CA LYS A 128 3.44 -3.61 -4.41
C LYS A 128 3.42 -5.05 -3.90
N THR A 129 3.79 -5.28 -2.64
CA THR A 129 3.81 -6.62 -2.03
C THR A 129 2.57 -6.89 -1.19
N TYR A 130 1.84 -5.86 -0.81
CA TYR A 130 0.69 -5.99 0.07
C TYR A 130 -0.47 -6.70 -0.65
N THR A 131 -1.01 -7.73 -0.01
CA THR A 131 -2.26 -8.40 -0.40
C THR A 131 -3.11 -8.60 0.84
N GLY A 132 -4.38 -8.16 0.81
CA GLY A 132 -5.28 -8.26 1.94
C GLY A 132 -6.40 -7.22 1.92
N PHE A 133 -7.21 -7.24 2.99
CA PHE A 133 -8.32 -6.29 3.14
C PHE A 133 -7.88 -4.96 3.71
N VAL A 134 -8.39 -3.87 3.15
CA VAL A 134 -8.10 -2.49 3.60
C VAL A 134 -9.38 -1.65 3.55
N SER A 135 -9.61 -0.87 4.60
CA SER A 135 -10.70 0.11 4.64
C SER A 135 -10.27 1.43 4.00
N TYR A 136 -11.13 1.98 3.14
CA TYR A 136 -10.94 3.29 2.52
C TYR A 136 -12.30 3.94 2.21
N ALA A 137 -12.48 5.20 2.59
CA ALA A 137 -13.70 5.98 2.32
C ALA A 137 -15.01 5.22 2.69
N ARG A 138 -15.04 4.63 3.90
CA ARG A 138 -16.17 3.83 4.45
C ARG A 138 -16.50 2.53 3.70
N ASN A 139 -15.63 2.07 2.84
CA ASN A 139 -15.74 0.78 2.16
C ASN A 139 -14.55 -0.10 2.54
N ASN A 140 -14.71 -1.40 2.38
CA ASN A 140 -13.61 -2.37 2.49
C ASN A 140 -13.28 -2.92 1.11
N TYR A 141 -12.00 -2.94 0.80
CA TYR A 141 -11.46 -3.39 -0.47
C TYR A 141 -10.48 -4.53 -0.26
N TYR A 142 -10.40 -5.42 -1.25
CA TYR A 142 -9.37 -6.44 -1.32
C TYR A 142 -8.27 -5.96 -2.26
N VAL A 143 -7.06 -5.88 -1.72
CA VAL A 143 -5.87 -5.43 -2.42
C VAL A 143 -5.07 -6.64 -2.83
N ILE A 144 -4.57 -6.68 -4.06
CA ILE A 144 -3.68 -7.70 -4.59
C ILE A 144 -2.44 -7.00 -5.16
N ASN A 145 -1.25 -7.37 -4.67
CA ASN A 145 0.01 -6.79 -5.12
C ASN A 145 0.02 -5.25 -5.10
N GLY A 146 -0.53 -4.69 -4.02
CA GLY A 146 -0.53 -3.24 -3.77
C GLY A 146 -1.60 -2.43 -4.46
N VAL A 147 -2.53 -3.05 -5.22
CA VAL A 147 -3.63 -2.34 -5.87
C VAL A 147 -4.97 -3.03 -5.61
N VAL A 148 -6.05 -2.27 -5.59
CA VAL A 148 -7.40 -2.85 -5.64
C VAL A 148 -7.62 -3.36 -7.05
N ASP A 149 -7.73 -4.68 -7.19
CA ASP A 149 -8.01 -5.32 -8.48
C ASP A 149 -9.53 -5.34 -8.72
N THR A 150 -10.01 -4.45 -9.59
CA THR A 150 -11.43 -4.35 -9.94
C THR A 150 -11.96 -5.52 -10.78
N SER A 151 -11.10 -6.43 -11.22
CA SER A 151 -11.52 -7.69 -11.85
C SER A 151 -11.73 -8.82 -10.83
N TYR A 152 -11.25 -8.63 -9.59
CA TYR A 152 -11.35 -9.65 -8.56
C TYR A 152 -12.77 -9.77 -7.99
N THR A 153 -13.37 -10.95 -8.18
CA THR A 153 -14.68 -11.31 -7.61
C THR A 153 -14.58 -12.71 -7.04
N ASN A 154 -14.73 -12.85 -5.71
CA ASN A 154 -14.59 -14.13 -5.02
C ASN A 154 -15.20 -14.07 -3.60
N VAL A 155 -15.33 -15.23 -2.95
CA VAL A 155 -15.58 -15.34 -1.51
C VAL A 155 -14.25 -15.59 -0.81
N THR A 156 -13.78 -14.61 -0.04
CA THR A 156 -12.40 -14.52 0.45
C THR A 156 -12.36 -14.38 1.98
N TYR A 157 -11.42 -15.08 2.64
CA TYR A 157 -11.24 -15.03 4.09
C TYR A 157 -10.41 -13.81 4.51
N ASP A 158 -10.89 -13.02 5.47
CA ASP A 158 -10.22 -11.81 5.97
C ASP A 158 -9.38 -12.04 7.25
N GLY A 159 -9.31 -13.29 7.72
CA GLY A 159 -8.69 -13.67 9.00
C GLY A 159 -9.73 -13.91 10.11
N LYS A 160 -10.98 -13.55 9.88
CA LYS A 160 -12.10 -13.71 10.81
C LYS A 160 -13.34 -14.26 10.12
N ASP A 161 -13.75 -13.63 9.04
CA ASP A 161 -14.97 -13.94 8.29
C ASP A 161 -14.65 -14.28 6.83
N TRP A 162 -15.51 -15.07 6.18
CA TRP A 162 -15.50 -15.22 4.73
C TRP A 162 -16.41 -14.17 4.11
N LEU A 163 -15.83 -13.27 3.30
CA LEU A 163 -16.49 -12.11 2.74
C LEU A 163 -16.68 -12.23 1.24
N TYR A 164 -17.84 -11.83 0.73
CA TYR A 164 -18.05 -11.69 -0.71
C TYR A 164 -17.44 -10.38 -1.20
N VAL A 165 -16.46 -10.53 -2.08
CA VAL A 165 -15.80 -9.44 -2.78
C VAL A 165 -16.28 -9.43 -4.23
N GLU A 166 -16.73 -8.30 -4.72
CA GLU A 166 -17.10 -8.09 -6.12
C GLU A 166 -16.40 -6.85 -6.65
N ASN A 167 -15.69 -6.99 -7.78
CA ASN A 167 -14.92 -5.92 -8.38
C ASN A 167 -13.92 -5.28 -7.38
N GLY A 168 -13.26 -6.11 -6.58
CA GLY A 168 -12.29 -5.68 -5.57
C GLY A 168 -12.88 -5.06 -4.31
N LYS A 169 -14.21 -4.95 -4.19
CA LYS A 169 -14.91 -4.32 -3.06
C LYS A 169 -15.76 -5.33 -2.31
N VAL A 170 -15.73 -5.29 -0.96
CA VAL A 170 -16.63 -6.11 -0.14
C VAL A 170 -18.08 -5.61 -0.29
N ARG A 171 -18.99 -6.53 -0.59
CA ARG A 171 -20.41 -6.27 -0.84
C ARG A 171 -21.27 -6.66 0.37
N TYR A 172 -21.27 -5.81 1.39
CA TYR A 172 -22.11 -6.04 2.59
C TYR A 172 -23.62 -5.96 2.32
N ASP A 173 -24.02 -5.45 1.17
CA ASP A 173 -25.39 -5.37 0.69
C ASP A 173 -25.85 -6.64 -0.03
N TYR A 174 -24.94 -7.60 -0.29
CA TYR A 174 -25.24 -8.82 -1.04
C TYR A 174 -25.77 -9.94 -0.15
N THR A 175 -26.85 -10.57 -0.60
CA THR A 175 -27.40 -11.83 -0.07
C THR A 175 -27.71 -12.76 -1.24
N GLY A 176 -27.22 -14.01 -1.18
CA GLY A 176 -27.38 -14.99 -2.26
C GLY A 176 -26.42 -16.16 -2.14
N ILE A 177 -26.14 -16.84 -3.25
CA ILE A 177 -25.17 -17.93 -3.31
C ILE A 177 -24.03 -17.52 -4.23
N ARG A 178 -22.78 -17.68 -3.77
CA ARG A 178 -21.57 -17.41 -4.58
C ARG A 178 -20.53 -18.52 -4.45
N PRO A 179 -19.84 -18.87 -5.54
CA PRO A 179 -18.78 -19.86 -5.53
C PRO A 179 -17.43 -19.28 -5.07
N ASN A 180 -16.57 -20.19 -4.59
CA ASN A 180 -15.12 -20.07 -4.59
C ASN A 180 -14.51 -21.45 -4.88
N GLU A 181 -13.18 -21.59 -4.75
CA GLU A 181 -12.46 -22.85 -4.97
C GLU A 181 -12.89 -23.99 -4.05
N ASN A 182 -13.54 -23.68 -2.90
CA ASN A 182 -13.98 -24.67 -1.91
C ASN A 182 -15.46 -25.08 -2.05
N GLY A 183 -16.21 -24.45 -2.96
CA GLY A 183 -17.62 -24.75 -3.22
C GLY A 183 -18.49 -23.52 -3.39
N TRP A 184 -19.83 -23.73 -3.28
CA TRP A 184 -20.81 -22.66 -3.37
C TRP A 184 -21.36 -22.35 -1.98
N TRP A 185 -21.40 -21.07 -1.62
CA TRP A 185 -21.67 -20.63 -0.26
C TRP A 185 -22.86 -19.68 -0.18
N ARG A 186 -23.69 -19.88 0.83
CA ARG A 186 -24.74 -18.94 1.19
C ARG A 186 -24.13 -17.69 1.81
N ILE A 187 -24.33 -16.57 1.15
CA ILE A 187 -23.89 -15.24 1.59
C ILE A 187 -25.10 -14.50 2.15
N GLU A 188 -24.95 -13.89 3.31
CA GLU A 188 -25.93 -12.98 3.91
C GLU A 188 -25.21 -11.72 4.41
N ASN A 189 -25.69 -10.55 3.98
CA ASN A 189 -25.05 -9.27 4.30
C ASN A 189 -23.55 -9.30 4.01
N GLY A 190 -23.17 -9.88 2.88
CA GLY A 190 -21.78 -9.95 2.39
C GLY A 190 -20.89 -10.97 3.07
N LYS A 191 -21.40 -11.78 3.99
CA LYS A 191 -20.65 -12.82 4.72
C LYS A 191 -21.23 -14.21 4.48
N VAL A 192 -20.35 -15.22 4.50
CA VAL A 192 -20.82 -16.61 4.51
C VAL A 192 -21.59 -16.86 5.80
N ASN A 193 -22.85 -17.33 5.69
CA ASN A 193 -23.65 -17.76 6.81
C ASN A 193 -23.54 -19.29 6.96
N PHE A 194 -22.65 -19.75 7.84
CA PHE A 194 -22.44 -21.17 8.13
C PHE A 194 -23.60 -21.83 8.89
N ASP A 195 -24.48 -21.05 9.52
CA ASP A 195 -25.63 -21.58 10.26
C ASP A 195 -26.84 -21.85 9.36
N TYR A 196 -26.79 -21.36 8.09
CA TYR A 196 -27.90 -21.53 7.18
C TYR A 196 -28.04 -22.98 6.69
N THR A 197 -29.22 -23.55 6.88
CA THR A 197 -29.61 -24.82 6.30
C THR A 197 -31.04 -24.67 5.73
N GLY A 198 -31.23 -25.02 4.44
CA GLY A 198 -32.49 -24.79 3.75
C GLY A 198 -32.36 -24.87 2.24
N VAL A 199 -33.30 -24.26 1.53
CA VAL A 199 -33.23 -24.09 0.07
C VAL A 199 -33.19 -22.62 -0.26
N ALA A 200 -32.22 -22.22 -1.07
CA ALA A 200 -32.05 -20.84 -1.56
C ALA A 200 -31.73 -20.80 -3.05
N GLU A 201 -31.99 -19.64 -3.67
CA GLU A 201 -31.82 -19.46 -5.11
C GLU A 201 -30.58 -18.65 -5.48
N ASN A 202 -30.11 -18.89 -6.71
CA ASN A 202 -29.25 -18.01 -7.47
C ASN A 202 -29.68 -18.02 -8.94
N GLU A 203 -28.91 -17.35 -9.82
CA GLU A 203 -29.15 -17.28 -11.25
C GLU A 203 -29.23 -18.65 -11.98
N ASN A 204 -28.71 -19.72 -11.36
CA ASN A 204 -28.69 -21.09 -11.91
C ASN A 204 -29.79 -21.99 -11.38
N GLY A 205 -30.61 -21.53 -10.43
CA GLY A 205 -31.71 -22.27 -9.82
C GLY A 205 -31.75 -22.25 -8.31
N TRP A 206 -32.53 -23.16 -7.75
CA TRP A 206 -32.72 -23.30 -6.31
C TRP A 206 -31.90 -24.49 -5.79
N TRP A 207 -31.17 -24.29 -4.72
CA TRP A 207 -30.16 -25.22 -4.21
C TRP A 207 -30.37 -25.58 -2.76
N ARG A 208 -30.16 -26.87 -2.41
CA ARG A 208 -30.08 -27.32 -1.03
C ARG A 208 -28.76 -26.84 -0.42
N ILE A 209 -28.86 -26.17 0.71
CA ILE A 209 -27.73 -25.65 1.49
C ILE A 209 -27.75 -26.32 2.87
N GLU A 210 -26.58 -26.75 3.32
CA GLU A 210 -26.35 -27.34 4.65
C GLU A 210 -25.10 -26.73 5.24
N GLY A 211 -25.21 -26.14 6.45
CA GLY A 211 -24.08 -25.47 7.09
C GLY A 211 -23.45 -24.37 6.20
N GLY A 212 -24.29 -23.59 5.52
CA GLY A 212 -23.87 -22.50 4.64
C GLY A 212 -23.34 -22.93 3.27
N LYS A 213 -23.18 -24.22 2.97
CA LYS A 213 -22.62 -24.74 1.72
C LYS A 213 -23.67 -25.47 0.89
N VAL A 214 -23.66 -25.29 -0.43
CA VAL A 214 -24.51 -26.09 -1.33
C VAL A 214 -24.08 -27.55 -1.25
N ASN A 215 -25.05 -28.42 -0.94
CA ASN A 215 -24.87 -29.87 -0.94
C ASN A 215 -25.33 -30.45 -2.28
N PHE A 216 -24.41 -30.66 -3.20
CA PHE A 216 -24.68 -31.21 -4.54
C PHE A 216 -25.05 -32.71 -4.53
N ASP A 217 -24.80 -33.42 -3.45
CA ASP A 217 -25.10 -34.85 -3.31
C ASP A 217 -26.49 -35.12 -2.70
N TYR A 218 -27.18 -34.06 -2.25
CA TYR A 218 -28.47 -34.19 -1.59
C TYR A 218 -29.55 -34.60 -2.59
N ASN A 219 -30.29 -35.68 -2.22
CA ASN A 219 -31.48 -36.15 -2.93
C ASN A 219 -32.58 -36.36 -1.90
N GLY A 220 -33.71 -35.66 -2.05
CA GLY A 220 -34.79 -35.77 -1.07
C GLY A 220 -35.81 -34.66 -1.19
N ILE A 221 -36.46 -34.35 -0.08
CA ILE A 221 -37.39 -33.21 0.04
C ILE A 221 -36.83 -32.27 1.09
N ALA A 222 -36.74 -30.96 0.76
CA ALA A 222 -36.31 -29.93 1.68
C ALA A 222 -37.20 -28.69 1.57
N GLU A 223 -37.24 -27.89 2.64
CA GLU A 223 -38.13 -26.74 2.76
C GLU A 223 -37.41 -25.39 2.65
N ASN A 224 -38.17 -24.39 2.26
CA ASN A 224 -37.90 -22.96 2.45
C ASN A 224 -39.23 -22.23 2.77
N GLU A 225 -39.18 -20.90 2.85
CA GLU A 225 -40.39 -20.09 3.13
C GLU A 225 -41.53 -20.26 2.10
N ASN A 226 -41.23 -20.76 0.89
CA ASN A 226 -42.20 -20.96 -0.18
C ASN A 226 -42.80 -22.38 -0.21
N GLY A 227 -42.30 -23.28 0.62
CA GLY A 227 -42.83 -24.66 0.76
C GLY A 227 -41.73 -25.72 0.73
N TRP A 228 -42.18 -26.99 0.50
CA TRP A 228 -41.31 -28.15 0.44
C TRP A 228 -41.07 -28.58 -0.99
N TRP A 229 -39.80 -28.86 -1.34
CA TRP A 229 -39.35 -29.04 -2.69
C TRP A 229 -38.60 -30.35 -2.89
N LYS A 230 -38.83 -31.00 -4.03
CA LYS A 230 -38.06 -32.17 -4.46
C LYS A 230 -36.68 -31.71 -4.96
N ILE A 231 -35.63 -32.24 -4.33
CA ILE A 231 -34.26 -31.97 -4.62
C ILE A 231 -33.62 -33.21 -5.26
N GLU A 232 -32.86 -33.01 -6.33
CA GLU A 232 -32.05 -34.03 -6.99
C GLU A 232 -30.68 -33.42 -7.33
N GLY A 233 -29.60 -34.11 -6.90
CA GLY A 233 -28.25 -33.59 -7.09
C GLY A 233 -28.06 -32.18 -6.49
N GLY A 234 -28.65 -31.91 -5.32
CA GLY A 234 -28.58 -30.62 -4.63
C GLY A 234 -29.48 -29.52 -5.20
N LYS A 235 -30.15 -29.74 -6.34
CA LYS A 235 -30.97 -28.73 -7.03
C LYS A 235 -32.45 -29.07 -7.00
N VAL A 236 -33.32 -28.07 -6.85
CA VAL A 236 -34.77 -28.27 -6.97
C VAL A 236 -35.08 -28.74 -8.39
N ASN A 237 -35.76 -29.89 -8.50
CA ASN A 237 -36.28 -30.41 -9.76
C ASN A 237 -37.73 -29.95 -9.94
N PHE A 238 -37.94 -28.84 -10.64
CA PHE A 238 -39.26 -28.29 -10.94
C PHE A 238 -40.09 -29.12 -11.92
N ASP A 239 -39.45 -30.05 -12.66
CA ASP A 239 -40.15 -30.93 -13.63
C ASP A 239 -40.69 -32.21 -12.97
N TYR A 240 -40.29 -32.50 -11.71
CA TYR A 240 -40.68 -33.71 -11.03
C TYR A 240 -42.17 -33.71 -10.66
N THR A 241 -42.87 -34.75 -11.07
CA THR A 241 -44.22 -35.02 -10.67
C THR A 241 -44.32 -36.49 -10.28
N GLY A 242 -44.71 -36.84 -9.07
CA GLY A 242 -44.70 -38.21 -8.58
C GLY A 242 -44.91 -38.28 -7.05
N VAL A 243 -44.39 -39.33 -6.47
CA VAL A 243 -44.39 -39.54 -5.02
C VAL A 243 -42.94 -39.62 -4.54
N ALA A 244 -42.61 -38.93 -3.48
CA ALA A 244 -41.31 -39.02 -2.83
C ALA A 244 -41.43 -39.06 -1.30
N GLU A 245 -40.41 -39.66 -0.67
CA GLU A 245 -40.35 -39.84 0.78
C GLU A 245 -39.36 -38.87 1.43
N ASN A 246 -39.71 -38.43 2.64
CA ASN A 246 -38.77 -37.86 3.58
C ASN A 246 -39.00 -38.46 4.99
N GLU A 247 -38.31 -37.96 6.00
CA GLU A 247 -38.40 -38.39 7.40
C GLU A 247 -39.81 -38.31 7.97
N ASN A 248 -40.69 -37.48 7.41
CA ASN A 248 -42.09 -37.28 7.84
C ASN A 248 -43.09 -38.14 7.04
N GLY A 249 -42.62 -38.92 6.05
CA GLY A 249 -43.45 -39.83 5.25
C GLY A 249 -43.42 -39.58 3.76
N TRP A 250 -44.46 -40.10 3.05
CA TRP A 250 -44.60 -40.03 1.61
C TRP A 250 -45.47 -38.86 1.19
N TRP A 251 -45.00 -38.13 0.18
CA TRP A 251 -45.59 -36.88 -0.28
C TRP A 251 -45.85 -36.90 -1.77
N ARG A 252 -47.05 -36.42 -2.16
CA ARG A 252 -47.32 -36.10 -3.58
C ARG A 252 -46.61 -34.84 -3.96
N ILE A 253 -45.81 -34.91 -5.04
CA ILE A 253 -45.04 -33.81 -5.60
C ILE A 253 -45.65 -33.44 -6.96
N GLU A 254 -45.85 -32.18 -7.26
CA GLU A 254 -46.34 -31.65 -8.51
C GLU A 254 -45.52 -30.42 -8.91
N GLY A 255 -44.88 -30.48 -10.09
CA GLY A 255 -43.97 -29.38 -10.50
C GLY A 255 -42.87 -29.11 -9.48
N GLY A 256 -42.27 -30.17 -8.92
CA GLY A 256 -41.19 -30.07 -7.93
C GLY A 256 -41.61 -29.70 -6.52
N LYS A 257 -42.88 -29.31 -6.27
CA LYS A 257 -43.38 -28.86 -4.96
C LYS A 257 -44.29 -29.89 -4.33
N VAL A 258 -44.21 -30.08 -2.99
CA VAL A 258 -45.13 -30.88 -2.23
C VAL A 258 -46.53 -30.28 -2.30
N ASN A 259 -47.51 -31.09 -2.74
CA ASN A 259 -48.93 -30.74 -2.73
C ASN A 259 -49.58 -31.26 -1.43
N PHE A 260 -49.76 -30.39 -0.45
CA PHE A 260 -50.38 -30.70 0.84
C PHE A 260 -51.90 -30.86 0.73
N ASP A 261 -52.51 -30.39 -0.36
CA ASP A 261 -53.95 -30.44 -0.56
C ASP A 261 -54.39 -31.69 -1.38
N TYR A 262 -53.41 -32.56 -1.70
CA TYR A 262 -53.71 -33.78 -2.47
C TYR A 262 -54.47 -34.81 -1.62
N TYR A 263 -55.66 -35.21 -2.06
CA TYR A 263 -56.44 -36.29 -1.52
C TYR A 263 -56.59 -37.40 -2.56
N GLY A 264 -55.96 -38.55 -2.33
CA GLY A 264 -56.05 -39.69 -3.24
C GLY A 264 -54.94 -40.71 -3.01
N VAL A 265 -55.00 -41.81 -3.74
CA VAL A 265 -53.93 -42.80 -3.82
C VAL A 265 -53.03 -42.41 -5.00
N ALA A 266 -51.76 -42.22 -4.70
CA ALA A 266 -50.76 -42.02 -5.78
C ALA A 266 -49.86 -43.26 -5.85
N GLU A 267 -49.63 -43.76 -7.05
CA GLU A 267 -48.70 -44.87 -7.25
C GLU A 267 -47.24 -44.31 -7.30
N ASN A 268 -46.33 -45.06 -6.66
CA ASN A 268 -44.91 -44.83 -6.79
C ASN A 268 -44.40 -45.62 -8.00
N GLU A 269 -44.05 -44.92 -9.06
CA GLU A 269 -43.43 -45.53 -10.24
C GLU A 269 -41.93 -45.78 -9.92
N ASN A 270 -41.62 -46.94 -9.26
CA ASN A 270 -40.27 -47.45 -9.09
C ASN A 270 -39.86 -48.34 -10.30
#